data_99dce56904df1938069458ae9fef1fa7
#
_entry.id   99dce56904df1938069458ae9fef1fa7
#
_cell.length_a   1.000
_cell.length_b   1.000
_cell.length_c   1.000
_cell.angle_alpha   90.00
_cell.angle_beta   90.00
_cell.angle_gamma   90.00
#
_symmetry.space_group_name_H-M   'P 1'
#
loop_
_entity.id
_entity.type
_entity.pdbx_description
1 polymer ?
#
loop_
_entity_poly.entity_id
_entity_poly.type
_entity_poly.pdbx_seq_one_letter_code
_entity_poly.pdbx_strand_id
1 'polypeptide(L)'
;MKPLLTVVCAILLSLPLAGQTVVPEWDEYIAEQIESGAIGEDEGAEFLERWMVQKQHPLDINTLTREDLAQFPFLNEFQIRRFLLYRHAHPEGFDSIWVLNEIAGWDRRTCLLLWPMLTVQKRSEPAAASFREILSYARHDVSVHTDAILQQQEGYRPDSRHPYRGDPWGGGLRWSYAMGNRFSLGLTASKDRGEPAFDKRRKGFDSYSAHFFMQGKGAVRAVALGDYRIGMGYGLLVNQASFMGMAYAYPRGGTTLRRAFTYAEDNFMRGAATALAQGRWALTAFYSRKGVDATVTEDGAIKAIYHTGLHRTDAEIARRNAATMTAAGTSVCYTDDRLRLTFNLLHLHWGGLRLLRAVGTQGIASLTDLERFSLVSADYSYLFGQGETELFGEFAGAANGAVGTINGLRYTHPVGGSYMLVGRYIPADYWSYYRGAFARYSRPGNEWGVMGRAAWELPSAWTVRAFADYYGSFVPRFGRKEKTEALYWMFEGEKRLSALSWSCRIRGTADKRYRRS
;
A
#
# COMPACT_ATOMS: atom_id res chain seq x y z
N MET A 1 45.64 -5.83 -2.32
CA MET A 1 44.24 -5.64 -1.94
C MET A 1 43.66 -6.75 -1.02
N LYS A 2 44.04 -8.02 -1.15
CA LYS A 2 43.55 -9.09 -0.25
C LYS A 2 43.90 -8.92 1.25
N PRO A 3 45.10 -8.48 1.67
CA PRO A 3 45.42 -8.38 3.10
C PRO A 3 44.69 -7.22 3.81
N LEU A 4 44.38 -6.13 3.09
CA LEU A 4 43.65 -4.98 3.67
C LEU A 4 42.22 -5.31 4.02
N LEU A 5 41.55 -6.09 3.16
CA LEU A 5 40.15 -6.53 3.37
C LEU A 5 40.05 -7.49 4.58
N THR A 6 41.06 -8.35 4.78
CA THR A 6 41.13 -9.27 5.92
C THR A 6 41.34 -8.54 7.24
N VAL A 7 42.17 -7.50 7.25
CA VAL A 7 42.44 -6.66 8.44
C VAL A 7 41.20 -5.82 8.80
N VAL A 8 40.51 -5.23 7.82
CA VAL A 8 39.28 -4.46 8.04
C VAL A 8 38.16 -5.37 8.58
N CYS A 9 38.01 -6.58 8.03
CA CYS A 9 37.06 -7.57 8.56
C CYS A 9 37.42 -8.03 10.00
N ALA A 10 38.70 -8.19 10.33
CA ALA A 10 39.14 -8.57 11.66
C ALA A 10 38.91 -7.47 12.71
N ILE A 11 39.10 -6.20 12.34
CA ILE A 11 38.88 -5.05 13.23
C ILE A 11 37.38 -4.86 13.50
N LEU A 12 36.50 -5.08 12.49
CA LEU A 12 35.05 -4.98 12.65
C LEU A 12 34.48 -6.12 13.52
N LEU A 13 35.19 -7.25 13.65
CA LEU A 13 34.79 -8.38 14.47
C LEU A 13 35.20 -8.30 15.95
N SER A 14 36.10 -7.34 16.32
CA SER A 14 36.75 -7.31 17.64
C SER A 14 36.29 -6.17 18.57
N LEU A 15 35.33 -5.32 18.16
CA LEU A 15 34.83 -4.25 19.02
C LEU A 15 33.75 -4.78 19.99
N PRO A 16 34.00 -4.79 21.33
CA PRO A 16 32.93 -5.05 22.28
C PRO A 16 32.04 -3.80 22.39
N LEU A 17 30.85 -3.85 21.82
CA LEU A 17 29.86 -2.79 21.96
C LEU A 17 28.88 -3.11 23.10
N ALA A 18 28.98 -2.34 24.17
CA ALA A 18 27.97 -2.29 25.23
C ALA A 18 26.65 -1.77 24.64
N GLY A 19 25.59 -2.59 24.77
CA GLY A 19 24.41 -2.43 23.95
C GLY A 19 23.44 -1.36 24.37
N GLN A 20 23.18 -0.43 23.50
CA GLN A 20 21.84 0.14 23.32
C GLN A 20 21.15 -0.65 22.22
N THR A 21 19.93 -1.08 22.46
CA THR A 21 19.10 -1.76 21.44
C THR A 21 18.74 -0.72 20.40
N VAL A 22 19.38 -0.74 19.23
CA VAL A 22 18.97 0.09 18.10
C VAL A 22 17.62 -0.44 17.65
N VAL A 23 16.57 0.32 17.92
CA VAL A 23 15.24 0.08 17.35
C VAL A 23 15.32 0.52 15.90
N PRO A 24 15.03 -0.35 14.91
CA PRO A 24 15.00 0.07 13.52
C PRO A 24 13.96 1.17 13.38
N GLU A 25 14.39 2.33 12.90
CA GLU A 25 13.47 3.40 12.58
C GLU A 25 12.73 3.05 11.29
N TRP A 26 11.46 3.40 11.22
CA TRP A 26 10.67 3.18 10.01
C TRP A 26 11.23 3.95 8.82
N ASP A 27 11.87 5.08 9.06
CA ASP A 27 12.55 5.88 8.04
C ASP A 27 13.63 5.05 7.33
N GLU A 28 14.46 4.35 8.10
CA GLU A 28 15.47 3.44 7.57
C GLU A 28 14.81 2.28 6.80
N TYR A 29 13.75 1.69 7.34
CA TYR A 29 13.03 0.61 6.69
C TYR A 29 12.39 1.04 5.37
N ILE A 30 11.77 2.23 5.30
CA ILE A 30 11.17 2.77 4.08
C ILE A 30 12.26 3.19 3.08
N ALA A 31 13.33 3.84 3.53
CA ALA A 31 14.47 4.16 2.66
C ALA A 31 15.03 2.90 1.99
N GLU A 32 15.18 1.83 2.75
CA GLU A 32 15.58 0.52 2.23
C GLU A 32 14.62 -0.01 1.14
N GLN A 33 13.29 0.17 1.32
CA GLN A 33 12.30 -0.25 0.32
C GLN A 33 12.38 0.60 -0.95
N ILE A 34 12.63 1.91 -0.83
CA ILE A 34 12.82 2.81 -1.97
C ILE A 34 14.13 2.46 -2.71
N GLU A 35 15.24 2.32 -2.01
CA GLU A 35 16.53 1.97 -2.60
C GLU A 35 16.51 0.61 -3.31
N SER A 36 15.75 -0.33 -2.78
CA SER A 36 15.55 -1.64 -3.41
C SER A 36 14.69 -1.58 -4.67
N GLY A 37 14.02 -0.44 -4.92
CA GLY A 37 13.03 -0.30 -5.98
C GLY A 37 11.74 -1.06 -5.70
N ALA A 38 11.50 -1.45 -4.45
CA ALA A 38 10.29 -2.15 -4.03
C ALA A 38 9.07 -1.22 -4.00
N ILE A 39 9.29 0.05 -3.66
CA ILE A 39 8.29 1.13 -3.70
C ILE A 39 8.90 2.37 -4.36
N GLY A 40 8.05 3.25 -4.89
CA GLY A 40 8.47 4.56 -5.37
C GLY A 40 8.70 5.56 -4.23
N GLU A 41 9.40 6.67 -4.50
CA GLU A 41 9.64 7.72 -3.52
C GLU A 41 8.33 8.32 -2.98
N ASP A 42 7.34 8.56 -3.85
CA ASP A 42 6.02 9.09 -3.45
C ASP A 42 5.28 8.10 -2.54
N GLU A 43 5.32 6.81 -2.85
CA GLU A 43 4.74 5.76 -2.01
C GLU A 43 5.46 5.66 -0.67
N GLY A 44 6.79 5.80 -0.65
CA GLY A 44 7.60 5.83 0.56
C GLY A 44 7.25 7.01 1.47
N ALA A 45 7.13 8.21 0.90
CA ALA A 45 6.73 9.41 1.63
C ALA A 45 5.34 9.25 2.26
N GLU A 46 4.39 8.67 1.54
CA GLU A 46 3.05 8.36 2.06
C GLU A 46 3.09 7.35 3.21
N PHE A 47 3.97 6.35 3.14
CA PHE A 47 4.17 5.40 4.24
C PHE A 47 4.71 6.07 5.49
N LEU A 48 5.75 6.89 5.35
CA LEU A 48 6.34 7.63 6.46
C LEU A 48 5.33 8.53 7.13
N GLU A 49 4.55 9.25 6.34
CA GLU A 49 3.49 10.11 6.84
C GLU A 49 2.46 9.33 7.66
N ARG A 50 2.00 8.19 7.14
CA ARG A 50 1.05 7.33 7.82
C ARG A 50 1.62 6.73 9.12
N TRP A 51 2.89 6.36 9.08
CA TRP A 51 3.58 5.85 10.26
C TRP A 51 3.75 6.92 11.34
N MET A 52 4.09 8.16 10.99
CA MET A 52 4.15 9.27 11.95
C MET A 52 2.82 9.47 12.67
N VAL A 53 1.72 9.45 11.93
CA VAL A 53 0.37 9.52 12.52
C VAL A 53 0.10 8.33 13.43
N GLN A 54 0.46 7.11 13.02
CA GLN A 54 0.25 5.91 13.83
C GLN A 54 1.10 5.88 15.10
N LYS A 55 2.34 6.40 15.06
CA LYS A 55 3.23 6.55 16.23
C LYS A 55 2.65 7.54 17.25
N GLN A 56 1.97 8.59 16.78
CA GLN A 56 1.27 9.53 17.67
C GLN A 56 0.05 8.91 18.35
N HIS A 57 -0.56 7.90 17.73
CA HIS A 57 -1.74 7.18 18.21
C HIS A 57 -1.46 5.68 18.27
N PRO A 58 -0.60 5.22 19.22
CA PRO A 58 -0.23 3.80 19.30
C PRO A 58 -1.44 2.93 19.63
N LEU A 59 -1.43 1.73 19.08
CA LEU A 59 -2.48 0.72 19.26
C LEU A 59 -2.26 -0.01 20.59
N ASP A 60 -3.32 -0.22 21.35
CA ASP A 60 -3.23 -1.06 22.54
C ASP A 60 -3.18 -2.55 22.16
N ILE A 61 -2.08 -3.23 22.56
CA ILE A 61 -1.83 -4.64 22.26
C ILE A 61 -2.97 -5.54 22.75
N ASN A 62 -3.63 -5.16 23.84
CA ASN A 62 -4.72 -5.92 24.46
C ASN A 62 -6.03 -5.86 23.66
N THR A 63 -6.18 -4.86 22.80
CA THR A 63 -7.40 -4.64 22.01
C THR A 63 -7.21 -4.79 20.50
N LEU A 64 -5.98 -5.09 20.03
CA LEU A 64 -5.68 -5.26 18.60
C LEU A 64 -6.65 -6.23 17.94
N THR A 65 -7.23 -5.81 16.85
CA THR A 65 -8.04 -6.67 15.98
C THR A 65 -7.20 -7.26 14.84
N ARG A 66 -7.78 -8.22 14.10
CA ARG A 66 -7.17 -8.72 12.88
C ARG A 66 -6.96 -7.59 11.85
N GLU A 67 -7.91 -6.68 11.76
CA GLU A 67 -7.90 -5.52 10.87
C GLU A 67 -6.78 -4.54 11.24
N ASP A 68 -6.54 -4.33 12.55
CA ASP A 68 -5.44 -3.50 13.03
C ASP A 68 -4.08 -4.09 12.66
N LEU A 69 -3.90 -5.39 12.83
CA LEU A 69 -2.66 -6.08 12.45
C LEU A 69 -2.51 -6.17 10.92
N ALA A 70 -3.60 -6.33 10.20
CA ALA A 70 -3.59 -6.41 8.76
C ALA A 70 -3.15 -5.11 8.06
N GLN A 71 -3.11 -3.98 8.74
CA GLN A 71 -2.57 -2.74 8.16
C GLN A 71 -1.05 -2.78 7.96
N PHE A 72 -0.33 -3.67 8.66
CA PHE A 72 1.11 -3.80 8.56
C PHE A 72 1.49 -4.81 7.45
N PRO A 73 2.07 -4.36 6.33
CA PRO A 73 2.31 -5.22 5.17
C PRO A 73 3.37 -6.30 5.39
N PHE A 74 4.22 -6.14 6.39
CA PHE A 74 5.26 -7.10 6.76
C PHE A 74 4.78 -8.23 7.67
N LEU A 75 3.56 -8.15 8.24
CA LEU A 75 2.95 -9.27 8.96
C LEU A 75 2.31 -10.25 7.97
N ASN A 76 2.43 -11.54 8.22
CA ASN A 76 1.72 -12.56 7.48
C ASN A 76 0.48 -13.07 8.25
N GLU A 77 -0.37 -13.83 7.59
CA GLU A 77 -1.64 -14.32 8.17
C GLU A 77 -1.39 -15.30 9.33
N PHE A 78 -0.32 -16.10 9.25
CA PHE A 78 0.08 -16.98 10.35
C PHE A 78 0.42 -16.19 11.62
N GLN A 79 1.23 -15.12 11.49
CA GLN A 79 1.60 -14.27 12.63
C GLN A 79 0.37 -13.61 13.26
N ILE A 80 -0.52 -13.07 12.44
CA ILE A 80 -1.76 -12.44 12.92
C ILE A 80 -2.62 -13.45 13.67
N ARG A 81 -2.83 -14.63 13.09
CA ARG A 81 -3.61 -15.70 13.72
C ARG A 81 -3.00 -16.17 15.03
N ARG A 82 -1.68 -16.42 15.05
CA ARG A 82 -0.99 -16.85 16.27
C ARG A 82 -1.10 -15.83 17.38
N PHE A 83 -0.98 -14.54 17.07
CA PHE A 83 -1.21 -13.46 18.02
C PHE A 83 -2.62 -13.50 18.60
N LEU A 84 -3.64 -13.60 17.75
CA LEU A 84 -5.04 -13.60 18.18
C LEU A 84 -5.37 -14.83 19.05
N LEU A 85 -4.84 -16.01 18.70
CA LEU A 85 -4.97 -17.23 19.51
C LEU A 85 -4.24 -17.09 20.85
N TYR A 86 -3.02 -16.56 20.83
CA TYR A 86 -2.22 -16.33 22.04
C TYR A 86 -2.94 -15.35 22.99
N ARG A 87 -3.47 -14.26 22.45
CA ARG A 87 -4.26 -13.32 23.23
C ARG A 87 -5.54 -13.93 23.80
N HIS A 88 -6.23 -14.78 23.04
CA HIS A 88 -7.41 -15.48 23.52
C HIS A 88 -7.10 -16.43 24.69
N ALA A 89 -5.93 -17.04 24.66
CA ALA A 89 -5.43 -17.91 25.75
C ALA A 89 -5.00 -17.15 27.00
N HIS A 90 -4.79 -15.81 26.90
CA HIS A 90 -4.39 -14.93 28.00
C HIS A 90 -5.46 -13.84 28.25
N PRO A 91 -6.61 -14.20 28.83
CA PRO A 91 -7.71 -13.27 29.06
C PRO A 91 -7.38 -12.17 30.07
N GLU A 92 -6.36 -12.36 30.91
CA GLU A 92 -5.81 -11.38 31.84
C GLU A 92 -5.19 -10.17 31.12
N GLY A 93 -4.83 -10.34 29.86
CA GLY A 93 -4.14 -9.34 29.07
C GLY A 93 -2.63 -9.37 29.22
N PHE A 94 -1.95 -8.47 28.51
CA PHE A 94 -0.50 -8.36 28.49
C PHE A 94 -0.05 -7.11 29.23
N ASP A 95 1.02 -7.25 30.00
CA ASP A 95 1.65 -6.14 30.74
C ASP A 95 2.85 -5.54 29.96
N SER A 96 3.27 -6.20 28.88
CA SER A 96 4.42 -5.80 28.08
C SER A 96 4.24 -6.12 26.60
N ILE A 97 4.78 -5.24 25.73
CA ILE A 97 4.83 -5.48 24.29
C ILE A 97 5.79 -6.63 23.94
N TRP A 98 6.76 -6.92 24.80
CA TRP A 98 7.75 -7.97 24.59
C TRP A 98 7.17 -9.38 24.53
N VAL A 99 5.93 -9.58 24.95
CA VAL A 99 5.18 -10.83 24.79
C VAL A 99 5.12 -11.29 23.33
N LEU A 100 5.25 -10.37 22.37
CA LEU A 100 5.30 -10.71 20.94
C LEU A 100 6.45 -11.64 20.58
N ASN A 101 7.58 -11.58 21.31
CA ASN A 101 8.73 -12.47 21.09
C ASN A 101 8.48 -13.92 21.55
N GLU A 102 7.43 -14.17 22.35
CA GLU A 102 7.05 -15.49 22.84
C GLU A 102 6.11 -16.20 21.87
N ILE A 103 5.56 -15.45 20.90
CA ILE A 103 4.56 -15.97 19.96
C ILE A 103 5.28 -16.64 18.79
N ALA A 104 5.00 -17.92 18.56
CA ALA A 104 5.60 -18.68 17.48
C ALA A 104 5.41 -18.01 16.11
N GLY A 105 6.51 -17.87 15.35
CA GLY A 105 6.53 -17.25 14.03
C GLY A 105 6.65 -15.72 14.04
N TRP A 106 6.78 -15.09 15.23
CA TRP A 106 7.09 -13.67 15.35
C TRP A 106 8.61 -13.49 15.47
N ASP A 107 9.20 -12.87 14.46
CA ASP A 107 10.62 -12.57 14.43
C ASP A 107 10.93 -11.26 15.16
N ARG A 108 12.16 -11.13 15.64
CA ARG A 108 12.60 -9.95 16.41
C ARG A 108 12.46 -8.65 15.61
N ARG A 109 12.75 -8.68 14.30
CA ARG A 109 12.63 -7.49 13.43
C ARG A 109 11.20 -7.02 13.34
N THR A 110 10.27 -7.94 13.11
CA THR A 110 8.82 -7.66 13.09
C THR A 110 8.37 -7.04 14.42
N CYS A 111 8.80 -7.59 15.55
CA CYS A 111 8.49 -7.04 16.87
C CYS A 111 9.03 -5.61 17.05
N LEU A 112 10.28 -5.36 16.65
CA LEU A 112 10.91 -4.03 16.73
C LEU A 112 10.25 -3.00 15.83
N LEU A 113 9.82 -3.38 14.62
CA LEU A 113 9.08 -2.49 13.72
C LEU A 113 7.69 -2.12 14.27
N LEU A 114 7.04 -3.04 14.99
CA LEU A 114 5.73 -2.78 15.59
C LEU A 114 5.81 -2.00 16.90
N TRP A 115 6.90 -2.13 17.64
CA TRP A 115 7.02 -1.53 18.98
C TRP A 115 6.62 -0.05 19.05
N PRO A 116 7.12 0.85 18.20
CA PRO A 116 6.77 2.27 18.29
C PRO A 116 5.29 2.56 18.05
N MET A 117 4.55 1.60 17.51
CA MET A 117 3.14 1.71 17.16
C MET A 117 2.21 1.03 18.15
N LEU A 118 2.78 0.38 19.17
CA LEU A 118 2.02 -0.34 20.17
C LEU A 118 2.17 0.32 21.54
N THR A 119 1.14 0.18 22.34
CA THR A 119 1.12 0.55 23.76
C THR A 119 0.47 -0.55 24.57
N VAL A 120 0.74 -0.56 25.85
CA VAL A 120 0.06 -1.43 26.81
C VAL A 120 -0.76 -0.52 27.72
N GLN A 121 -2.07 -0.58 27.57
CA GLN A 121 -2.98 0.10 28.50
C GLN A 121 -3.48 -0.91 29.52
N LYS A 122 -3.34 -0.58 30.81
CA LYS A 122 -4.00 -1.36 31.87
C LYS A 122 -5.49 -1.39 31.58
N ARG A 123 -6.06 -2.59 31.58
CA ARG A 123 -7.46 -2.86 31.27
C ARG A 123 -8.40 -2.12 32.26
N SER A 124 -8.65 -0.85 32.02
CA SER A 124 -9.91 -0.25 32.43
C SER A 124 -10.88 -0.61 31.31
N GLU A 125 -11.91 -1.38 31.58
CA GLU A 125 -13.02 -1.53 30.63
C GLU A 125 -13.46 -0.10 30.25
N PRO A 126 -13.33 0.31 28.99
CA PRO A 126 -13.95 1.55 28.61
C PRO A 126 -15.45 1.27 28.73
N ALA A 127 -16.07 1.80 29.75
CA ALA A 127 -17.51 2.04 29.76
C ALA A 127 -17.84 2.59 28.36
N ALA A 128 -18.97 2.17 27.79
CA ALA A 128 -19.39 2.66 26.49
C ALA A 128 -19.38 4.19 26.55
N ALA A 129 -18.26 4.80 26.10
CA ALA A 129 -18.08 6.23 26.20
C ALA A 129 -19.21 6.89 25.43
N SER A 130 -19.95 7.76 26.07
CA SER A 130 -21.01 8.52 25.44
C SER A 130 -20.40 9.37 24.32
N PHE A 131 -21.18 9.71 23.31
CA PHE A 131 -20.72 10.59 22.22
C PHE A 131 -20.12 11.91 22.75
N ARG A 132 -20.61 12.40 23.89
CA ARG A 132 -20.10 13.59 24.54
C ARG A 132 -18.71 13.38 25.18
N GLU A 133 -18.44 12.20 25.73
CA GLU A 133 -17.12 11.83 26.25
C GLU A 133 -16.12 11.62 25.12
N ILE A 134 -16.57 11.00 24.00
CA ILE A 134 -15.76 10.90 22.77
C ILE A 134 -15.28 12.29 22.33
N LEU A 135 -16.17 13.27 22.30
CA LEU A 135 -15.82 14.65 21.91
C LEU A 135 -14.89 15.34 22.92
N SER A 136 -14.97 15.03 24.21
CA SER A 136 -14.16 15.71 25.25
C SER A 136 -12.74 15.14 25.38
N TYR A 137 -12.51 13.88 25.03
CA TYR A 137 -11.21 13.19 25.14
C TYR A 137 -10.47 13.02 23.80
N ALA A 138 -11.03 13.50 22.71
CA ALA A 138 -10.37 13.43 21.42
C ALA A 138 -9.21 14.44 21.33
N ARG A 139 -8.15 14.01 20.67
CA ARG A 139 -6.94 14.81 20.47
C ARG A 139 -7.03 15.61 19.18
N HIS A 140 -6.62 16.87 19.26
CA HIS A 140 -6.41 17.73 18.11
C HIS A 140 -4.93 17.73 17.73
N ASP A 141 -4.64 17.51 16.46
CA ASP A 141 -3.32 17.70 15.88
C ASP A 141 -3.41 18.67 14.71
N VAL A 142 -2.52 19.66 14.69
CA VAL A 142 -2.34 20.60 13.59
C VAL A 142 -0.91 20.47 13.10
N SER A 143 -0.74 20.25 11.81
CA SER A 143 0.56 20.16 11.16
C SER A 143 0.60 21.13 9.99
N VAL A 144 1.66 21.92 9.94
CA VAL A 144 1.98 22.81 8.82
C VAL A 144 3.35 22.40 8.30
N HIS A 145 3.47 22.20 7.01
CA HIS A 145 4.77 21.98 6.38
C HIS A 145 4.94 22.95 5.22
N THR A 146 6.17 23.28 4.92
CA THR A 146 6.56 24.01 3.73
C THR A 146 7.88 23.47 3.21
N ASP A 147 8.05 23.45 1.92
CA ASP A 147 9.24 22.97 1.26
C ASP A 147 9.60 23.84 0.03
N ALA A 148 10.88 23.86 -0.29
CA ALA A 148 11.38 24.54 -1.46
C ALA A 148 12.60 23.81 -2.03
N ILE A 149 12.80 23.89 -3.34
CA ILE A 149 14.04 23.47 -4.00
C ILE A 149 14.91 24.71 -4.20
N LEU A 150 16.11 24.69 -3.61
CA LEU A 150 17.05 25.82 -3.69
C LEU A 150 17.62 26.01 -5.11
N GLN A 151 17.74 24.93 -5.89
CA GLN A 151 18.17 25.00 -7.28
C GLN A 151 17.04 25.53 -8.16
N GLN A 152 17.38 26.45 -9.07
CA GLN A 152 16.43 26.97 -10.03
C GLN A 152 15.95 25.86 -10.98
N GLN A 153 14.69 25.44 -10.84
CA GLN A 153 14.07 24.48 -11.74
C GLN A 153 13.79 25.12 -13.11
N GLU A 154 13.74 24.30 -14.16
CA GLU A 154 13.54 24.77 -15.55
C GLU A 154 12.27 25.60 -15.71
N GLY A 155 11.18 25.22 -15.04
CA GLY A 155 9.89 25.93 -15.13
C GLY A 155 9.90 27.38 -14.63
N TYR A 156 10.92 27.79 -13.84
CA TYR A 156 11.09 29.18 -13.38
C TYR A 156 12.07 29.99 -14.23
N ARG A 157 12.66 29.40 -15.27
CA ARG A 157 13.53 30.13 -16.18
C ARG A 157 12.70 30.99 -17.14
N PRO A 158 13.19 32.20 -17.51
CA PRO A 158 12.46 33.08 -18.44
C PRO A 158 12.25 32.48 -19.84
N ASP A 159 13.15 31.59 -20.26
CA ASP A 159 13.15 30.88 -21.55
C ASP A 159 12.50 29.49 -21.50
N SER A 160 11.86 29.14 -20.41
CA SER A 160 11.22 27.84 -20.26
C SER A 160 10.10 27.64 -21.28
N ARG A 161 10.10 26.46 -21.91
CA ARG A 161 9.01 26.01 -22.79
C ARG A 161 7.73 25.68 -22.04
N HIS A 162 7.85 25.39 -20.74
CA HIS A 162 6.76 24.97 -19.85
C HIS A 162 6.81 25.78 -18.55
N PRO A 163 6.53 27.10 -18.60
CA PRO A 163 6.68 27.98 -17.45
C PRO A 163 5.67 27.62 -16.37
N TYR A 164 6.16 27.57 -15.14
CA TYR A 164 5.31 27.40 -13.95
C TYR A 164 4.52 28.69 -13.69
N ARG A 165 3.29 28.52 -13.21
CA ARG A 165 2.35 29.62 -12.96
C ARG A 165 2.30 30.05 -11.51
N GLY A 166 2.85 29.26 -10.59
CA GLY A 166 2.97 29.55 -9.17
C GLY A 166 4.40 29.80 -8.74
N ASP A 167 4.56 30.02 -7.43
CA ASP A 167 5.83 30.28 -6.78
C ASP A 167 6.63 28.98 -6.50
N PRO A 168 7.92 29.08 -6.13
CA PRO A 168 8.77 27.91 -5.89
C PRO A 168 8.54 27.21 -4.54
N TRP A 169 7.56 27.65 -3.76
CA TRP A 169 7.25 27.07 -2.47
C TRP A 169 6.12 26.05 -2.59
N GLY A 170 6.34 24.89 -2.00
CA GLY A 170 5.33 23.89 -1.70
C GLY A 170 4.90 23.99 -0.23
N GLY A 171 3.77 23.41 0.09
CA GLY A 171 3.36 23.34 1.48
C GLY A 171 1.93 22.88 1.69
N GLY A 172 1.63 22.55 2.93
CA GLY A 172 0.31 22.07 3.31
C GLY A 172 -0.02 22.31 4.77
N LEU A 173 -1.33 22.33 5.00
CA LEU A 173 -1.96 22.39 6.31
C LEU A 173 -2.74 21.09 6.52
N ARG A 174 -2.56 20.47 7.67
CA ARG A 174 -3.35 19.32 8.11
C ARG A 174 -3.91 19.60 9.50
N TRP A 175 -5.18 19.33 9.65
CA TRP A 175 -5.84 19.28 10.94
C TRP A 175 -6.50 17.93 11.12
N SER A 176 -6.31 17.30 12.28
CA SER A 176 -7.02 16.10 12.67
C SER A 176 -7.61 16.18 14.06
N TYR A 177 -8.71 15.49 14.22
CA TYR A 177 -9.41 15.30 15.46
C TYR A 177 -9.69 13.82 15.61
N ALA A 178 -9.04 13.16 16.57
CA ALA A 178 -9.08 11.71 16.66
C ALA A 178 -9.20 11.22 18.12
N MET A 179 -9.91 10.10 18.30
CA MET A 179 -9.96 9.35 19.55
C MET A 179 -9.51 7.91 19.26
N GLY A 180 -8.22 7.67 19.49
CA GLY A 180 -7.58 6.41 19.12
C GLY A 180 -7.87 6.04 17.67
N ASN A 181 -8.10 4.75 17.41
CA ASN A 181 -8.47 4.27 16.07
C ASN A 181 -9.98 4.24 15.80
N ARG A 182 -10.81 4.56 16.81
CA ARG A 182 -12.25 4.42 16.68
C ARG A 182 -12.91 5.55 15.93
N PHE A 183 -12.37 6.75 16.05
CA PHE A 183 -12.95 7.94 15.46
C PHE A 183 -11.86 8.83 14.92
N SER A 184 -12.04 9.34 13.71
CA SER A 184 -11.14 10.32 13.11
C SER A 184 -11.90 11.23 12.17
N LEU A 185 -11.69 12.52 12.34
CA LEU A 185 -12.08 13.58 11.42
C LEU A 185 -10.82 14.30 11.00
N GLY A 186 -10.65 14.61 9.72
CA GLY A 186 -9.46 15.32 9.27
C GLY A 186 -9.72 16.17 8.04
N LEU A 187 -8.93 17.23 7.95
CA LEU A 187 -8.88 18.15 6.83
C LEU A 187 -7.42 18.33 6.41
N THR A 188 -7.15 18.26 5.12
CA THR A 188 -5.86 18.61 4.56
C THR A 188 -6.04 19.62 3.43
N ALA A 189 -5.07 20.52 3.30
CA ALA A 189 -4.99 21.45 2.20
C ALA A 189 -3.53 21.56 1.78
N SER A 190 -3.22 21.45 0.51
CA SER A 190 -1.84 21.45 0.00
C SER A 190 -1.72 22.10 -1.37
N LYS A 191 -0.52 22.50 -1.67
CA LYS A 191 -0.07 22.89 -3.00
C LYS A 191 1.34 22.37 -3.25
N ASP A 192 1.62 22.00 -4.46
CA ASP A 192 2.97 21.68 -4.89
C ASP A 192 3.74 22.93 -5.36
N ARG A 193 5.06 22.78 -5.44
CA ARG A 193 5.93 23.84 -5.98
C ARG A 193 5.57 24.13 -7.43
N GLY A 194 5.44 25.41 -7.78
CA GLY A 194 5.08 25.85 -9.11
C GLY A 194 3.58 25.95 -9.37
N GLU A 195 2.76 25.55 -8.43
CA GLU A 195 1.31 25.67 -8.52
C GLU A 195 0.84 27.05 -8.03
N PRO A 196 -0.12 27.67 -8.76
CA PRO A 196 -0.72 28.91 -8.30
C PRO A 196 -1.60 28.67 -7.07
N ALA A 197 -1.42 29.51 -6.04
CA ALA A 197 -2.25 29.51 -4.85
C ALA A 197 -2.34 30.93 -4.28
N PHE A 198 -3.51 31.29 -3.72
CA PHE A 198 -3.78 32.60 -3.11
C PHE A 198 -3.52 33.79 -4.03
N ASP A 199 -3.70 33.60 -5.33
CA ASP A 199 -3.49 34.61 -6.37
C ASP A 199 -4.77 34.88 -7.19
N LYS A 200 -4.64 35.64 -8.30
CA LYS A 200 -5.76 35.94 -9.18
C LYS A 200 -6.32 34.70 -9.89
N ARG A 201 -5.51 33.67 -10.09
CA ARG A 201 -5.91 32.44 -10.77
C ARG A 201 -6.57 31.46 -9.79
N ARG A 202 -6.13 31.46 -8.53
CA ARG A 202 -6.61 30.55 -7.51
C ARG A 202 -6.66 31.18 -6.13
N LYS A 203 -7.84 31.19 -5.52
CA LYS A 203 -8.10 31.80 -4.21
C LYS A 203 -7.84 30.87 -3.01
N GLY A 204 -7.00 29.86 -3.13
CA GLY A 204 -6.71 28.89 -2.05
C GLY A 204 -5.65 27.90 -2.46
N PHE A 205 -5.53 26.81 -1.71
CA PHE A 205 -4.64 25.71 -2.03
C PHE A 205 -5.08 24.97 -3.30
N ASP A 206 -4.19 24.22 -3.89
CA ASP A 206 -4.51 23.42 -5.07
C ASP A 206 -5.35 22.21 -4.71
N SER A 207 -5.02 21.48 -3.67
CA SER A 207 -5.72 20.30 -3.23
C SER A 207 -6.36 20.46 -1.86
N TYR A 208 -7.53 19.84 -1.70
CA TYR A 208 -8.25 19.72 -0.44
C TYR A 208 -8.75 18.30 -0.26
N SER A 209 -8.56 17.75 0.95
CA SER A 209 -9.08 16.45 1.35
C SER A 209 -9.78 16.58 2.71
N ALA A 210 -10.87 15.85 2.85
CA ALA A 210 -11.60 15.76 4.11
C ALA A 210 -12.07 14.32 4.34
N HIS A 211 -11.95 13.84 5.57
CA HIS A 211 -12.47 12.54 5.94
C HIS A 211 -13.17 12.55 7.29
N PHE A 212 -14.17 11.73 7.39
CA PHE A 212 -14.74 11.22 8.63
C PHE A 212 -14.60 9.70 8.61
N PHE A 213 -14.05 9.12 9.67
CA PHE A 213 -13.87 7.67 9.78
C PHE A 213 -14.23 7.20 11.19
N MET A 214 -15.07 6.20 11.27
CA MET A 214 -15.48 5.59 12.53
C MET A 214 -15.31 4.07 12.44
N GLN A 215 -14.73 3.47 13.47
CA GLN A 215 -14.67 2.02 13.68
C GLN A 215 -15.55 1.60 14.85
N GLY A 216 -16.40 0.61 14.61
CA GLY A 216 -17.31 0.04 15.59
C GLY A 216 -16.92 -1.38 16.01
N LYS A 217 -17.42 -1.83 17.17
CA LYS A 217 -17.25 -3.22 17.65
C LYS A 217 -18.46 -4.12 17.34
N GLY A 218 -19.61 -3.52 17.00
CA GLY A 218 -20.86 -4.24 16.69
C GLY A 218 -20.98 -4.69 15.24
N ALA A 219 -22.19 -4.79 14.74
CA ALA A 219 -22.47 -5.15 13.35
C ALA A 219 -21.90 -4.13 12.35
N VAL A 220 -21.87 -2.85 12.70
CA VAL A 220 -21.17 -1.82 11.92
C VAL A 220 -19.70 -1.80 12.32
N ARG A 221 -18.84 -2.29 11.45
CA ARG A 221 -17.38 -2.36 11.69
C ARG A 221 -16.66 -1.07 11.33
N ALA A 222 -17.07 -0.43 10.24
CA ALA A 222 -16.51 0.86 9.86
C ALA A 222 -17.50 1.68 9.04
N VAL A 223 -17.40 3.00 9.15
CA VAL A 223 -18.06 4.00 8.31
C VAL A 223 -17.02 5.02 7.88
N ALA A 224 -16.97 5.32 6.60
CA ALA A 224 -16.12 6.35 6.03
C ALA A 224 -16.98 7.33 5.22
N LEU A 225 -16.77 8.63 5.42
CA LEU A 225 -17.36 9.71 4.62
C LEU A 225 -16.24 10.66 4.18
N GLY A 226 -16.39 11.22 2.99
CA GLY A 226 -15.35 12.05 2.37
C GLY A 226 -14.28 11.18 1.71
N ASP A 227 -13.02 11.38 2.02
CA ASP A 227 -11.91 10.70 1.38
C ASP A 227 -11.52 9.42 2.15
N TYR A 228 -11.51 8.30 1.45
CA TYR A 228 -11.21 6.98 2.00
C TYR A 228 -10.47 6.10 0.98
N ARG A 229 -9.96 4.95 1.44
CA ARG A 229 -9.29 3.95 0.63
C ARG A 229 -9.93 2.58 0.77
N ILE A 230 -10.01 1.87 -0.35
CA ILE A 230 -10.51 0.50 -0.43
C ILE A 230 -9.41 -0.41 -0.98
N GLY A 231 -9.32 -1.62 -0.41
CA GLY A 231 -8.60 -2.75 -0.99
C GLY A 231 -9.54 -3.94 -1.12
N MET A 232 -9.50 -4.65 -2.24
CA MET A 232 -10.27 -5.86 -2.52
C MET A 232 -9.36 -6.94 -3.05
N GLY A 233 -9.43 -8.13 -2.47
CA GLY A 233 -8.66 -9.28 -2.88
C GLY A 233 -7.14 -9.00 -2.86
N TYR A 234 -6.44 -9.55 -3.83
CA TYR A 234 -5.00 -9.31 -4.04
C TYR A 234 -4.73 -8.15 -5.00
N GLY A 235 -5.75 -7.33 -5.27
CA GLY A 235 -5.66 -6.06 -5.96
C GLY A 235 -5.92 -6.10 -7.45
N LEU A 236 -6.49 -7.17 -7.97
CA LEU A 236 -6.86 -7.21 -9.39
C LEU A 236 -7.98 -6.21 -9.71
N LEU A 237 -8.93 -5.96 -8.80
CA LEU A 237 -9.95 -4.93 -8.96
C LEU A 237 -9.48 -3.57 -8.48
N VAL A 238 -9.15 -3.49 -7.20
CA VAL A 238 -8.71 -2.26 -6.53
C VAL A 238 -7.91 -2.61 -5.29
N ASN A 239 -6.74 -1.97 -5.13
CA ASN A 239 -6.02 -1.98 -3.87
C ASN A 239 -5.34 -0.64 -3.68
N GLN A 240 -6.01 0.26 -2.98
CA GLN A 240 -5.48 1.56 -2.57
C GLN A 240 -4.80 1.48 -1.20
N ALA A 241 -4.81 0.31 -0.56
CA ALA A 241 -3.96 0.05 0.58
C ALA A 241 -2.52 0.06 0.08
N SER A 242 -1.66 0.76 0.80
CA SER A 242 -0.25 0.81 0.42
C SER A 242 0.33 -0.58 0.34
N PHE A 243 1.05 -0.83 -0.71
CA PHE A 243 1.69 -2.08 -1.03
C PHE A 243 3.20 -1.86 -1.00
N MET A 244 3.89 -2.62 -0.19
CA MET A 244 5.34 -2.72 -0.24
C MET A 244 5.71 -3.73 -1.31
N GLY A 245 6.75 -3.50 -2.09
CA GLY A 245 7.15 -4.37 -3.19
C GLY A 245 7.14 -5.87 -2.86
N MET A 246 6.91 -6.69 -3.84
CA MET A 246 6.70 -8.15 -3.70
C MET A 246 7.79 -8.90 -2.91
N ALA A 247 9.01 -8.36 -2.89
CA ALA A 247 10.11 -8.95 -2.15
C ALA A 247 9.93 -8.91 -0.62
N TYR A 248 9.13 -7.98 -0.11
CA TYR A 248 9.02 -7.71 1.33
C TYR A 248 7.60 -7.83 1.87
N ALA A 249 6.58 -7.52 1.07
CA ALA A 249 5.20 -7.59 1.51
C ALA A 249 4.64 -9.00 1.51
N TYR A 250 3.72 -9.25 2.41
CA TYR A 250 2.85 -10.42 2.37
C TYR A 250 1.50 -10.03 1.77
N PRO A 251 1.14 -10.59 0.60
CA PRO A 251 -0.15 -10.32 0.00
C PRO A 251 -1.27 -10.85 0.90
N ARG A 252 -2.36 -10.10 0.95
CA ARG A 252 -3.56 -10.49 1.71
C ARG A 252 -4.79 -10.25 0.86
N GLY A 253 -5.67 -11.23 0.87
CA GLY A 253 -7.00 -11.10 0.28
C GLY A 253 -8.01 -10.51 1.27
N GLY A 254 -9.28 -10.51 0.86
CA GLY A 254 -10.38 -9.90 1.59
C GLY A 254 -10.49 -8.40 1.33
N THR A 255 -11.32 -7.73 2.12
CA THR A 255 -11.61 -6.31 1.92
C THR A 255 -11.08 -5.47 3.06
N THR A 256 -10.48 -4.34 2.73
CA THR A 256 -10.04 -3.34 3.70
C THR A 256 -10.67 -2.00 3.41
N LEU A 257 -11.19 -1.33 4.45
CA LEU A 257 -11.69 0.04 4.38
C LEU A 257 -10.85 0.89 5.34
N ARG A 258 -10.25 1.98 4.83
CA ARG A 258 -9.38 2.87 5.60
C ARG A 258 -9.68 4.33 5.29
N ARG A 259 -9.39 5.22 6.25
CA ARG A 259 -9.36 6.66 5.99
C ARG A 259 -8.27 7.01 4.99
N ALA A 260 -8.49 7.96 4.10
CA ALA A 260 -7.45 8.64 3.38
C ALA A 260 -7.07 9.91 4.17
N PHE A 261 -5.80 10.02 4.57
CA PHE A 261 -5.32 11.14 5.37
C PHE A 261 -3.86 11.44 5.00
N THR A 262 -3.65 11.77 3.74
CA THR A 262 -2.35 12.10 3.16
C THR A 262 -2.50 13.31 2.27
N TYR A 263 -1.39 13.93 1.90
CA TYR A 263 -1.38 14.99 0.90
C TYR A 263 -1.46 14.44 -0.55
N ALA A 264 -1.44 13.12 -0.72
CA ALA A 264 -1.58 12.50 -2.04
C ALA A 264 -2.92 12.89 -2.69
N GLU A 265 -2.86 13.40 -3.91
CA GLU A 265 -4.02 13.90 -4.68
C GLU A 265 -4.73 12.80 -5.47
N ASP A 266 -4.06 11.67 -5.63
CA ASP A 266 -4.60 10.48 -6.27
C ASP A 266 -4.66 9.30 -5.30
N ASN A 267 -5.07 8.14 -5.76
CA ASN A 267 -5.13 6.87 -5.05
C ASN A 267 -6.04 6.87 -3.80
N PHE A 268 -7.14 7.63 -3.84
CA PHE A 268 -8.22 7.60 -2.87
C PHE A 268 -9.58 7.65 -3.55
N MET A 269 -10.62 7.29 -2.81
CA MET A 269 -12.03 7.45 -3.19
C MET A 269 -12.65 8.60 -2.42
N ARG A 270 -13.62 9.30 -3.02
CA ARG A 270 -14.34 10.43 -2.39
C ARG A 270 -15.83 10.19 -2.41
N GLY A 271 -16.44 10.02 -1.24
CA GLY A 271 -17.86 9.71 -1.11
C GLY A 271 -18.21 9.06 0.21
N ALA A 272 -18.76 7.83 0.17
CA ALA A 272 -19.16 7.10 1.37
C ALA A 272 -18.86 5.61 1.25
N ALA A 273 -18.49 4.99 2.38
CA ALA A 273 -18.31 3.55 2.47
C ALA A 273 -18.69 3.04 3.85
N THR A 274 -19.14 1.78 3.91
CA THR A 274 -19.44 1.09 5.16
C THR A 274 -18.97 -0.35 5.11
N ALA A 275 -18.51 -0.86 6.25
CA ALA A 275 -18.21 -2.26 6.48
C ALA A 275 -19.10 -2.78 7.62
N LEU A 276 -19.83 -3.85 7.34
CA LEU A 276 -20.72 -4.53 8.25
C LEU A 276 -20.22 -5.95 8.49
N ALA A 277 -20.42 -6.50 9.69
CA ALA A 277 -20.12 -7.91 9.95
C ALA A 277 -21.10 -8.51 10.94
N GLN A 278 -21.52 -9.74 10.65
CA GLN A 278 -22.39 -10.54 11.51
C GLN A 278 -21.96 -12.01 11.45
N GLY A 279 -21.57 -12.56 12.58
CA GLY A 279 -21.05 -13.92 12.64
C GLY A 279 -19.83 -14.11 11.74
N ARG A 280 -19.89 -15.02 10.80
CA ARG A 280 -18.84 -15.35 9.82
C ARG A 280 -18.88 -14.52 8.54
N TRP A 281 -19.88 -13.64 8.41
CA TRP A 281 -20.10 -12.85 7.21
C TRP A 281 -19.73 -11.39 7.41
N ALA A 282 -19.10 -10.82 6.41
CA ALA A 282 -18.85 -9.39 6.33
C ALA A 282 -19.28 -8.86 4.96
N LEU A 283 -19.85 -7.66 4.96
CA LEU A 283 -20.25 -6.92 3.78
C LEU A 283 -19.59 -5.55 3.80
N THR A 284 -18.93 -5.19 2.73
CA THR A 284 -18.43 -3.83 2.51
C THR A 284 -19.11 -3.27 1.26
N ALA A 285 -19.64 -2.06 1.36
CA ALA A 285 -20.21 -1.33 0.23
C ALA A 285 -19.64 0.08 0.19
N PHE A 286 -19.44 0.60 -1.03
CA PHE A 286 -18.90 1.94 -1.21
C PHE A 286 -19.41 2.62 -2.48
N TYR A 287 -19.39 3.94 -2.43
CA TYR A 287 -19.66 4.83 -3.55
C TYR A 287 -18.67 5.99 -3.53
N SER A 288 -18.09 6.29 -4.67
CA SER A 288 -17.14 7.39 -4.86
C SER A 288 -17.44 8.16 -6.13
N ARG A 289 -17.35 9.49 -6.05
CA ARG A 289 -17.40 10.36 -7.22
C ARG A 289 -16.36 11.46 -7.06
N LYS A 290 -15.38 11.49 -7.96
CA LYS A 290 -14.30 12.48 -7.92
C LYS A 290 -13.91 12.95 -9.32
N GLY A 291 -13.37 14.17 -9.40
CA GLY A 291 -12.66 14.64 -10.59
C GLY A 291 -11.35 13.86 -10.78
N VAL A 292 -10.96 13.65 -12.01
CA VAL A 292 -9.67 13.06 -12.38
C VAL A 292 -9.01 13.91 -13.46
N ASP A 293 -7.71 14.03 -13.37
CA ASP A 293 -6.94 14.80 -14.34
C ASP A 293 -6.82 14.02 -15.64
N ALA A 294 -7.30 14.60 -16.71
CA ALA A 294 -7.40 13.89 -17.97
C ALA A 294 -7.17 14.82 -19.18
N THR A 295 -6.69 14.24 -20.26
CA THR A 295 -6.81 14.88 -21.58
C THR A 295 -8.07 14.34 -22.24
N VAL A 296 -9.05 15.23 -22.40
CA VAL A 296 -10.33 14.94 -23.06
C VAL A 296 -10.31 15.57 -24.45
N THR A 297 -10.72 14.83 -25.46
CA THR A 297 -10.84 15.29 -26.84
C THR A 297 -12.18 15.99 -27.08
N GLU A 298 -12.31 16.74 -28.15
CA GLU A 298 -13.54 17.49 -28.50
C GLU A 298 -14.77 16.56 -28.69
N ASP A 299 -14.53 15.33 -29.13
CA ASP A 299 -15.56 14.29 -29.29
C ASP A 299 -15.91 13.54 -28.00
N GLY A 300 -15.42 14.02 -26.84
CA GLY A 300 -15.75 13.45 -25.53
C GLY A 300 -15.00 12.17 -25.19
N ALA A 301 -13.81 11.94 -25.78
CA ALA A 301 -12.98 10.80 -25.45
C ALA A 301 -11.87 11.17 -24.47
N ILE A 302 -11.66 10.35 -23.42
CA ILE A 302 -10.54 10.45 -22.50
C ILE A 302 -9.34 9.75 -23.14
N LYS A 303 -8.37 10.54 -23.63
CA LYS A 303 -7.16 10.04 -24.28
C LYS A 303 -6.09 9.59 -23.27
N ALA A 304 -5.97 10.29 -22.16
CA ALA A 304 -5.01 9.98 -21.10
C ALA A 304 -5.53 10.43 -19.74
N ILE A 305 -5.18 9.69 -18.70
CA ILE A 305 -5.45 10.02 -17.30
C ILE A 305 -4.10 10.23 -16.61
N TYR A 306 -3.99 11.26 -15.80
CA TYR A 306 -2.79 11.65 -15.07
C TYR A 306 -2.99 11.38 -13.58
N HIS A 307 -1.93 10.91 -12.92
CA HIS A 307 -1.95 10.49 -11.52
C HIS A 307 -0.94 11.25 -10.67
N THR A 308 -0.35 12.31 -11.23
CA THR A 308 0.68 13.10 -10.54
C THR A 308 0.10 14.16 -9.62
N GLY A 309 -1.14 14.62 -9.88
CA GLY A 309 -1.76 15.75 -9.16
C GLY A 309 -1.12 17.12 -9.45
N LEU A 310 -0.13 17.21 -10.35
CA LEU A 310 0.62 18.45 -10.60
C LEU A 310 -0.14 19.41 -11.52
N HIS A 311 -0.29 20.68 -11.08
CA HIS A 311 -1.00 21.75 -11.80
C HIS A 311 -0.16 23.04 -11.92
N ARG A 312 1.10 22.90 -12.35
CA ARG A 312 2.10 23.97 -12.41
C ARG A 312 2.08 24.78 -13.70
N THR A 313 1.84 24.09 -14.83
CA THR A 313 1.83 24.66 -16.17
C THR A 313 0.41 24.84 -16.71
N ASP A 314 0.21 25.68 -17.74
CA ASP A 314 -1.12 25.85 -18.35
C ASP A 314 -1.70 24.53 -18.86
N ALA A 315 -0.85 23.64 -19.40
CA ALA A 315 -1.28 22.33 -19.87
C ALA A 315 -1.70 21.39 -18.71
N GLU A 316 -1.00 21.44 -17.57
CA GLU A 316 -1.37 20.68 -16.36
C GLU A 316 -2.67 21.24 -15.77
N ILE A 317 -2.79 22.56 -15.66
CA ILE A 317 -4.00 23.24 -15.16
C ILE A 317 -5.23 22.93 -16.04
N ALA A 318 -5.06 22.89 -17.35
CA ALA A 318 -6.16 22.56 -18.27
C ALA A 318 -6.66 21.10 -18.16
N ARG A 319 -5.82 20.18 -17.68
CA ARG A 319 -6.18 18.76 -17.46
C ARG A 319 -6.87 18.53 -16.14
N ARG A 320 -6.79 19.47 -15.22
CA ARG A 320 -7.27 19.32 -13.86
C ARG A 320 -8.76 19.03 -13.80
N ASN A 321 -9.14 17.92 -13.15
CA ASN A 321 -10.53 17.49 -13.00
C ASN A 321 -11.33 17.51 -14.33
N ALA A 322 -10.65 17.33 -15.48
CA ALA A 322 -11.28 17.42 -16.80
C ALA A 322 -12.25 16.26 -17.06
N ALA A 323 -12.16 15.18 -16.30
CA ALA A 323 -13.12 14.09 -16.31
C ALA A 323 -13.66 13.82 -14.90
N THR A 324 -14.87 13.28 -14.81
CA THR A 324 -15.46 12.83 -13.55
C THR A 324 -15.54 11.31 -13.57
N MET A 325 -14.97 10.67 -12.55
CA MET A 325 -15.07 9.23 -12.35
C MET A 325 -16.02 8.92 -11.19
N THR A 326 -16.99 8.07 -11.46
CA THR A 326 -17.82 7.43 -10.43
C THR A 326 -17.39 5.98 -10.28
N ALA A 327 -17.17 5.54 -9.05
CA ALA A 327 -16.87 4.16 -8.70
C ALA A 327 -17.85 3.69 -7.64
N ALA A 328 -18.48 2.54 -7.86
CA ALA A 328 -19.34 1.89 -6.88
C ALA A 328 -18.95 0.40 -6.77
N GLY A 329 -19.00 -0.14 -5.59
CA GLY A 329 -18.66 -1.54 -5.42
C GLY A 329 -19.14 -2.14 -4.12
N THR A 330 -19.08 -3.46 -4.09
CA THR A 330 -19.43 -4.25 -2.93
C THR A 330 -18.53 -5.46 -2.79
N SER A 331 -18.37 -5.92 -1.58
CA SER A 331 -17.61 -7.11 -1.23
C SER A 331 -18.37 -7.90 -0.17
N VAL A 332 -18.56 -9.19 -0.41
CA VAL A 332 -19.14 -10.14 0.55
C VAL A 332 -18.08 -11.15 0.92
N CYS A 333 -17.73 -11.21 2.19
CA CYS A 333 -16.69 -12.08 2.72
C CYS A 333 -17.29 -13.09 3.72
N TYR A 334 -16.95 -14.34 3.53
CA TYR A 334 -17.15 -15.40 4.52
C TYR A 334 -15.81 -15.77 5.13
N THR A 335 -15.75 -15.83 6.44
CA THR A 335 -14.51 -16.22 7.16
C THR A 335 -14.83 -17.21 8.27
N ASP A 336 -14.12 -18.33 8.29
CA ASP A 336 -14.05 -19.22 9.44
C ASP A 336 -12.58 -19.41 9.88
N ASP A 337 -12.33 -20.42 10.74
CA ASP A 337 -11.00 -20.65 11.32
C ASP A 337 -9.92 -20.97 10.28
N ARG A 338 -10.29 -21.53 9.12
CA ARG A 338 -9.35 -22.00 8.09
C ARG A 338 -9.59 -21.38 6.73
N LEU A 339 -10.84 -21.00 6.43
CA LEU A 339 -11.24 -20.56 5.11
C LEU A 339 -11.70 -19.10 5.15
N ARG A 340 -11.21 -18.31 4.21
CA ARG A 340 -11.80 -17.04 3.82
C ARG A 340 -12.13 -17.08 2.34
N LEU A 341 -13.34 -16.72 2.01
CA LEU A 341 -13.82 -16.53 0.65
C LEU A 341 -14.43 -15.15 0.53
N THR A 342 -14.06 -14.41 -0.51
CA THR A 342 -14.60 -13.07 -0.74
C THR A 342 -15.03 -12.93 -2.19
N PHE A 343 -16.21 -12.38 -2.41
CA PHE A 343 -16.71 -12.01 -3.72
C PHE A 343 -16.79 -10.50 -3.84
N ASN A 344 -16.23 -9.95 -4.89
CA ASN A 344 -16.07 -8.52 -5.09
C ASN A 344 -16.69 -8.08 -6.41
N LEU A 345 -17.32 -6.91 -6.40
CA LEU A 345 -17.84 -6.21 -7.57
C LEU A 345 -17.34 -4.76 -7.55
N LEU A 346 -16.82 -4.29 -8.67
CA LEU A 346 -16.44 -2.90 -8.90
C LEU A 346 -17.06 -2.43 -10.22
N HIS A 347 -17.78 -1.31 -10.19
CA HIS A 347 -18.34 -0.64 -11.35
C HIS A 347 -17.75 0.76 -11.46
N LEU A 348 -17.27 1.13 -12.65
CA LEU A 348 -16.72 2.43 -13.00
C LEU A 348 -17.56 3.10 -14.08
N HIS A 349 -17.77 4.42 -13.97
CA HIS A 349 -18.49 5.24 -14.93
C HIS A 349 -17.79 6.59 -15.10
N TRP A 350 -17.62 7.04 -16.35
CA TRP A 350 -16.82 8.23 -16.70
C TRP A 350 -17.65 9.48 -16.98
N GLY A 351 -18.87 9.57 -16.49
CA GLY A 351 -19.70 10.77 -16.55
C GLY A 351 -20.10 11.18 -17.98
N GLY A 352 -20.35 10.20 -18.85
CA GLY A 352 -20.70 10.45 -20.26
C GLY A 352 -19.50 10.55 -21.20
N LEU A 353 -18.26 10.50 -20.65
CA LEU A 353 -17.04 10.46 -21.46
C LEU A 353 -16.66 8.99 -21.75
N ARG A 354 -15.94 8.77 -22.85
CA ARG A 354 -15.48 7.45 -23.27
C ARG A 354 -13.98 7.31 -23.04
N LEU A 355 -13.57 6.32 -22.25
CA LEU A 355 -12.16 6.04 -22.04
C LEU A 355 -11.58 5.29 -23.24
N LEU A 356 -10.60 5.90 -23.92
CA LEU A 356 -9.84 5.26 -24.98
C LEU A 356 -8.61 4.59 -24.39
N ARG A 357 -8.52 3.27 -24.53
CA ARG A 357 -7.36 2.51 -24.09
C ARG A 357 -6.66 1.85 -25.27
N ALA A 358 -5.38 2.16 -25.44
CA ALA A 358 -4.50 1.42 -26.36
C ALA A 358 -3.86 0.24 -25.64
N VAL A 359 -3.96 -0.94 -26.20
CA VAL A 359 -3.24 -2.16 -25.78
C VAL A 359 -2.00 -2.32 -26.67
N GLY A 360 -0.81 -2.07 -26.08
CA GLY A 360 0.47 -2.20 -26.80
C GLY A 360 0.94 -0.90 -27.50
N THR A 361 2.19 -0.94 -28.00
CA THR A 361 2.88 0.22 -28.59
C THR A 361 2.64 0.43 -30.07
N GLN A 362 2.01 -0.50 -30.78
CA GLN A 362 1.90 -0.48 -32.24
C GLN A 362 0.48 -0.22 -32.77
N GLY A 363 -0.39 0.41 -31.98
CA GLY A 363 -1.69 0.86 -32.51
C GLY A 363 -2.65 -0.25 -32.95
N ILE A 364 -2.33 -1.52 -32.72
CA ILE A 364 -3.27 -2.64 -32.83
C ILE A 364 -4.06 -2.65 -31.51
N ALA A 365 -4.78 -1.59 -31.36
CA ALA A 365 -5.65 -1.39 -30.24
C ALA A 365 -6.98 -2.02 -30.60
N SER A 366 -7.46 -2.97 -29.84
CA SER A 366 -8.85 -2.86 -29.51
C SER A 366 -8.95 -1.63 -28.60
N LEU A 367 -9.19 -0.47 -29.17
CA LEU A 367 -9.64 0.70 -28.44
C LEU A 367 -10.93 0.29 -27.76
N THR A 368 -10.85 -0.03 -26.48
CA THR A 368 -12.04 -0.27 -25.69
C THR A 368 -12.65 1.09 -25.41
N ASP A 369 -13.68 1.39 -26.16
CA ASP A 369 -14.52 2.57 -25.98
C ASP A 369 -15.47 2.29 -24.81
N LEU A 370 -15.08 2.70 -23.61
CA LEU A 370 -15.77 2.33 -22.39
C LEU A 370 -16.23 3.58 -21.63
N GLU A 371 -17.50 3.90 -21.76
CA GLU A 371 -18.16 4.81 -20.80
C GLU A 371 -18.33 4.15 -19.43
N ARG A 372 -18.61 2.85 -19.41
CA ARG A 372 -18.85 2.05 -18.21
C ARG A 372 -18.01 0.79 -18.24
N PHE A 373 -17.49 0.41 -17.08
CA PHE A 373 -16.67 -0.76 -16.96
C PHE A 373 -16.90 -1.48 -15.63
N SER A 374 -17.14 -2.77 -15.68
CA SER A 374 -17.36 -3.60 -14.49
C SER A 374 -16.28 -4.67 -14.37
N LEU A 375 -15.88 -4.91 -13.14
CA LEU A 375 -14.94 -5.96 -12.73
C LEU A 375 -15.60 -6.77 -11.62
N VAL A 376 -15.41 -8.08 -11.66
CA VAL A 376 -15.82 -9.01 -10.60
C VAL A 376 -14.62 -9.84 -10.19
N SER A 377 -14.49 -10.20 -8.92
CA SER A 377 -13.50 -11.19 -8.50
C SER A 377 -13.98 -12.08 -7.37
N ALA A 378 -13.32 -13.22 -7.25
CA ALA A 378 -13.39 -14.10 -6.10
C ALA A 378 -11.98 -14.29 -5.56
N ASP A 379 -11.75 -13.96 -4.31
CA ASP A 379 -10.50 -14.23 -3.61
C ASP A 379 -10.70 -15.25 -2.48
N TYR A 380 -9.65 -16.01 -2.21
CA TYR A 380 -9.67 -17.06 -1.23
C TYR A 380 -8.35 -17.15 -0.45
N SER A 381 -8.43 -17.66 0.75
CA SER A 381 -7.30 -18.08 1.57
C SER A 381 -7.72 -19.30 2.39
N TYR A 382 -6.95 -20.37 2.30
CA TYR A 382 -7.17 -21.60 3.04
C TYR A 382 -5.92 -21.99 3.84
N LEU A 383 -6.10 -22.21 5.14
CA LEU A 383 -5.02 -22.54 6.08
C LEU A 383 -5.01 -24.05 6.36
N PHE A 384 -3.86 -24.67 6.10
CA PHE A 384 -3.60 -26.07 6.44
C PHE A 384 -2.85 -26.18 7.77
N GLY A 385 -2.93 -27.36 8.39
CA GLY A 385 -2.28 -27.62 9.67
C GLY A 385 -2.80 -26.73 10.79
N GLN A 386 -1.91 -26.13 11.55
CA GLN A 386 -2.24 -25.10 12.54
C GLN A 386 -2.15 -23.68 11.97
N GLY A 387 -2.12 -23.53 10.64
CA GLY A 387 -2.05 -22.28 9.91
C GLY A 387 -0.66 -21.97 9.34
N GLU A 388 0.29 -22.90 9.45
CA GLU A 388 1.65 -22.73 8.91
C GLU A 388 1.64 -22.64 7.39
N THR A 389 0.76 -23.38 6.74
CA THR A 389 0.63 -23.38 5.27
C THR A 389 -0.66 -22.68 4.86
N GLU A 390 -0.54 -21.72 3.96
CA GLU A 390 -1.66 -20.98 3.36
C GLU A 390 -1.64 -21.13 1.85
N LEU A 391 -2.75 -21.63 1.29
CA LEU A 391 -3.06 -21.52 -0.11
C LEU A 391 -3.96 -20.30 -0.31
N PHE A 392 -3.60 -19.42 -1.23
CA PHE A 392 -4.33 -18.18 -1.43
C PHE A 392 -4.39 -17.76 -2.91
N GLY A 393 -5.36 -16.93 -3.26
CA GLY A 393 -5.43 -16.39 -4.60
C GLY A 393 -6.65 -15.55 -4.89
N GLU A 394 -6.68 -15.01 -6.11
CA GLU A 394 -7.75 -14.21 -6.68
C GLU A 394 -7.94 -14.58 -8.15
N PHE A 395 -9.18 -14.75 -8.55
CA PHE A 395 -9.63 -14.83 -9.94
C PHE A 395 -10.51 -13.62 -10.22
N ALA A 396 -10.19 -12.87 -11.26
CA ALA A 396 -10.91 -11.65 -11.59
C ALA A 396 -11.30 -11.63 -13.07
N GLY A 397 -12.55 -11.28 -13.33
CA GLY A 397 -13.12 -11.12 -14.67
C GLY A 397 -13.46 -9.65 -14.94
N ALA A 398 -13.20 -9.22 -16.16
CA ALA A 398 -13.55 -7.90 -16.66
C ALA A 398 -14.73 -7.99 -17.64
N ALA A 399 -15.51 -6.91 -17.77
CA ALA A 399 -16.68 -6.85 -18.64
C ALA A 399 -16.40 -7.15 -20.12
N ASN A 400 -15.15 -7.03 -20.57
CA ASN A 400 -14.71 -7.41 -21.92
C ASN A 400 -14.37 -8.91 -22.07
N GLY A 401 -14.62 -9.72 -21.04
CA GLY A 401 -14.36 -11.16 -21.04
C GLY A 401 -12.93 -11.54 -20.63
N ALA A 402 -12.04 -10.58 -20.40
CA ALA A 402 -10.68 -10.87 -19.94
C ALA A 402 -10.67 -11.41 -18.50
N VAL A 403 -9.83 -12.42 -18.23
CA VAL A 403 -9.69 -13.04 -16.90
C VAL A 403 -8.24 -12.93 -16.44
N GLY A 404 -8.04 -12.32 -15.27
CA GLY A 404 -6.76 -12.25 -14.58
C GLY A 404 -6.76 -13.12 -13.33
N THR A 405 -5.58 -13.64 -12.95
CA THR A 405 -5.46 -14.43 -11.72
C THR A 405 -4.09 -14.27 -11.05
N ILE A 406 -4.12 -14.35 -9.72
CA ILE A 406 -2.94 -14.41 -8.84
C ILE A 406 -3.20 -15.55 -7.87
N ASN A 407 -2.27 -16.53 -7.79
CA ASN A 407 -2.39 -17.65 -6.85
C ASN A 407 -1.05 -17.94 -6.20
N GLY A 408 -1.06 -18.33 -4.94
CA GLY A 408 0.16 -18.58 -4.21
C GLY A 408 0.01 -19.58 -3.08
N LEU A 409 1.15 -20.10 -2.71
CA LEU A 409 1.34 -20.95 -1.54
C LEU A 409 2.36 -20.29 -0.62
N ARG A 410 2.05 -20.21 0.67
CA ARG A 410 2.95 -19.71 1.70
C ARG A 410 3.10 -20.76 2.79
N TYR A 411 4.32 -20.97 3.23
CA TYR A 411 4.64 -21.75 4.40
C TYR A 411 5.44 -20.89 5.38
N THR A 412 5.03 -20.85 6.63
CA THR A 412 5.73 -20.14 7.71
C THR A 412 6.11 -21.17 8.78
N HIS A 413 7.42 -21.37 8.94
CA HIS A 413 7.93 -22.27 9.96
C HIS A 413 7.81 -21.62 11.34
N PRO A 414 7.35 -22.34 12.38
CA PRO A 414 7.15 -21.79 13.72
C PRO A 414 8.40 -21.21 14.40
N VAL A 415 9.59 -21.66 13.99
CA VAL A 415 10.89 -21.30 14.60
C VAL A 415 11.72 -20.33 13.74
N GLY A 416 11.10 -19.63 12.76
CA GLY A 416 11.79 -18.53 12.10
C GLY A 416 12.22 -18.78 10.65
N GLY A 417 11.31 -19.30 9.84
CA GLY A 417 11.50 -19.39 8.40
C GLY A 417 10.19 -19.12 7.66
N SER A 418 10.23 -18.49 6.49
CA SER A 418 9.05 -18.33 5.65
C SER A 418 9.39 -18.53 4.17
N TYR A 419 8.49 -19.17 3.47
CA TYR A 419 8.60 -19.45 2.05
C TYR A 419 7.31 -19.03 1.38
N MET A 420 7.40 -18.47 0.19
CA MET A 420 6.23 -18.08 -0.59
C MET A 420 6.50 -18.30 -2.07
N LEU A 421 5.55 -18.91 -2.76
CA LEU A 421 5.53 -19.06 -4.21
C LEU A 421 4.25 -18.45 -4.75
N VAL A 422 4.33 -17.59 -5.77
CA VAL A 422 3.16 -16.93 -6.38
C VAL A 422 3.25 -16.98 -7.88
N GLY A 423 2.18 -17.45 -8.52
CA GLY A 423 1.96 -17.38 -9.96
C GLY A 423 0.98 -16.27 -10.31
N ARG A 424 1.23 -15.57 -11.43
CA ARG A 424 0.40 -14.48 -11.94
C ARG A 424 0.13 -14.67 -13.42
N TYR A 425 -1.12 -14.46 -13.82
CA TYR A 425 -1.54 -14.42 -15.21
C TYR A 425 -2.56 -13.29 -15.38
N ILE A 426 -2.16 -12.19 -16.00
CA ILE A 426 -2.97 -11.00 -16.18
C ILE A 426 -2.83 -10.58 -17.65
N PRO A 427 -3.73 -11.02 -18.54
CA PRO A 427 -3.59 -10.82 -19.97
C PRO A 427 -3.62 -9.35 -20.39
N ALA A 428 -3.23 -9.05 -21.61
CA ALA A 428 -3.06 -7.69 -22.09
C ALA A 428 -4.37 -6.89 -22.18
N ASP A 429 -5.48 -7.57 -22.40
CA ASP A 429 -6.84 -7.03 -22.45
C ASP A 429 -7.51 -6.90 -21.08
N TYR A 430 -6.93 -7.51 -20.02
CA TYR A 430 -7.35 -7.24 -18.64
C TYR A 430 -6.92 -5.84 -18.20
N TRP A 431 -7.80 -5.11 -17.51
CA TRP A 431 -7.50 -3.78 -17.04
C TRP A 431 -8.30 -3.42 -15.78
N SER A 432 -7.66 -2.71 -14.86
CA SER A 432 -8.30 -1.94 -13.79
C SER A 432 -7.74 -0.51 -13.78
N TYR A 433 -8.59 0.44 -13.42
CA TYR A 433 -8.18 1.83 -13.21
C TYR A 433 -7.21 1.94 -12.02
N TYR A 434 -7.49 1.19 -10.96
CA TYR A 434 -6.76 1.29 -9.72
C TYR A 434 -5.43 0.53 -9.76
N ARG A 435 -4.49 0.99 -8.94
CA ARG A 435 -3.17 0.39 -8.75
C ARG A 435 -3.18 -0.54 -7.54
N GLY A 436 -2.06 -1.24 -7.31
CA GLY A 436 -1.78 -1.99 -6.10
C GLY A 436 -2.05 -3.48 -6.19
N ALA A 437 -2.17 -4.06 -7.39
CA ALA A 437 -2.16 -5.50 -7.56
C ALA A 437 -0.84 -6.11 -7.07
N PHE A 438 -0.89 -7.30 -6.49
CA PHE A 438 0.31 -8.06 -6.13
C PHE A 438 0.99 -8.61 -7.38
N ALA A 439 1.58 -7.71 -8.14
CA ALA A 439 2.18 -7.92 -9.45
C ALA A 439 3.44 -7.06 -9.61
N ARG A 440 4.27 -7.36 -10.60
CA ARG A 440 5.50 -6.60 -10.87
C ARG A 440 5.21 -5.15 -11.23
N TYR A 441 4.12 -4.93 -11.94
CA TYR A 441 3.69 -3.60 -12.33
C TYR A 441 2.48 -3.19 -11.48
N SER A 442 2.48 -1.99 -10.96
CA SER A 442 1.46 -1.49 -10.03
C SER A 442 0.03 -1.53 -10.58
N ARG A 443 -0.14 -1.39 -11.91
CA ARG A 443 -1.44 -1.57 -12.58
C ARG A 443 -1.56 -2.97 -13.14
N PRO A 444 -2.62 -3.72 -12.79
CA PRO A 444 -2.84 -5.05 -13.35
C PRO A 444 -3.11 -4.98 -14.86
N GLY A 445 -2.44 -5.81 -15.62
CA GLY A 445 -2.59 -5.95 -17.06
C GLY A 445 -1.27 -6.21 -17.78
N ASN A 446 -1.34 -7.04 -18.83
CA ASN A 446 -0.20 -7.38 -19.69
C ASN A 446 1.00 -7.92 -18.89
N GLU A 447 0.75 -8.89 -18.00
CA GLU A 447 1.80 -9.50 -17.16
C GLU A 447 1.52 -10.98 -16.91
N TRP A 448 2.56 -11.79 -17.02
CA TRP A 448 2.64 -13.12 -16.44
C TRP A 448 3.90 -13.23 -15.60
N GLY A 449 3.92 -14.11 -14.61
CA GLY A 449 5.14 -14.33 -13.84
C GLY A 449 4.97 -15.37 -12.75
N VAL A 450 6.12 -15.88 -12.30
CA VAL A 450 6.25 -16.76 -11.14
C VAL A 450 7.32 -16.18 -10.23
N MET A 451 6.97 -15.95 -8.98
CA MET A 451 7.93 -15.46 -8.01
C MET A 451 8.07 -16.42 -6.83
N GLY A 452 9.28 -16.55 -6.34
CA GLY A 452 9.63 -17.25 -5.12
C GLY A 452 10.28 -16.32 -4.11
N ARG A 453 9.95 -16.49 -2.84
CA ARG A 453 10.60 -15.81 -1.72
C ARG A 453 10.86 -16.77 -0.59
N ALA A 454 12.02 -16.61 0.04
CA ALA A 454 12.39 -17.32 1.26
C ALA A 454 13.06 -16.35 2.23
N ALA A 455 12.78 -16.50 3.50
CA ALA A 455 13.44 -15.76 4.57
C ALA A 455 13.70 -16.71 5.74
N TRP A 456 14.87 -16.60 6.37
CA TRP A 456 15.28 -17.40 7.53
C TRP A 456 15.91 -16.52 8.58
N GLU A 457 15.57 -16.80 9.82
CA GLU A 457 16.32 -16.36 10.97
C GLU A 457 17.30 -17.46 11.39
N LEU A 458 18.58 -17.16 11.30
CA LEU A 458 19.64 -18.08 11.66
C LEU A 458 20.15 -17.76 13.08
N PRO A 459 20.82 -18.71 13.75
CA PRO A 459 21.49 -18.46 15.02
C PRO A 459 22.41 -17.24 14.96
N SER A 460 22.65 -16.60 16.08
CA SER A 460 23.52 -15.40 16.20
C SER A 460 22.97 -14.15 15.48
N ALA A 461 21.65 -14.00 15.44
CA ALA A 461 20.92 -12.83 14.92
C ALA A 461 21.19 -12.52 13.44
N TRP A 462 21.42 -13.54 12.62
CA TRP A 462 21.44 -13.41 11.17
C TRP A 462 20.03 -13.59 10.60
N THR A 463 19.66 -12.71 9.68
CA THR A 463 18.48 -12.88 8.82
C THR A 463 18.95 -12.99 7.36
N VAL A 464 18.54 -14.03 6.68
CA VAL A 464 18.86 -14.24 5.25
C VAL A 464 17.56 -14.24 4.46
N ARG A 465 17.54 -13.47 3.36
CA ARG A 465 16.41 -13.38 2.43
C ARG A 465 16.85 -13.70 1.01
N ALA A 466 16.04 -14.47 0.32
CA ALA A 466 16.19 -14.74 -1.10
C ALA A 466 14.86 -14.44 -1.81
N PHE A 467 14.95 -13.78 -2.95
CA PHE A 467 13.80 -13.44 -3.78
C PHE A 467 14.18 -13.66 -5.25
N ALA A 468 13.28 -14.28 -6.00
CA ALA A 468 13.40 -14.40 -7.45
C ALA A 468 12.02 -14.22 -8.09
N ASP A 469 11.96 -13.46 -9.17
CA ASP A 469 10.73 -13.21 -9.93
C ASP A 469 11.04 -13.32 -11.43
N TYR A 470 10.51 -14.39 -12.06
CA TYR A 470 10.56 -14.57 -13.49
C TYR A 470 9.25 -14.11 -14.10
N TYR A 471 9.31 -13.08 -14.95
CA TYR A 471 8.12 -12.39 -15.43
C TYR A 471 8.27 -11.97 -16.89
N GLY A 472 7.12 -11.72 -17.51
CA GLY A 472 7.08 -11.23 -18.87
C GLY A 472 5.77 -10.50 -19.21
N SER A 473 5.71 -10.00 -20.44
CA SER A 473 4.53 -9.37 -21.01
C SER A 473 4.00 -10.14 -22.22
N PHE A 474 2.68 -10.15 -22.40
CA PHE A 474 2.04 -10.81 -23.56
C PHE A 474 2.22 -10.00 -24.85
N VAL A 475 2.22 -8.68 -24.73
CA VAL A 475 2.47 -7.73 -25.83
C VAL A 475 3.54 -6.72 -25.42
N PRO A 476 4.23 -6.06 -26.38
CA PRO A 476 5.20 -5.01 -26.05
C PRO A 476 4.57 -3.93 -25.18
N ARG A 477 5.30 -3.47 -24.17
CA ARG A 477 4.90 -2.37 -23.30
C ARG A 477 5.21 -1.01 -23.94
N PHE A 478 4.59 0.05 -23.43
CA PHE A 478 4.85 1.43 -23.88
C PHE A 478 6.36 1.72 -23.85
N GLY A 479 6.89 2.26 -24.96
CA GLY A 479 8.31 2.58 -25.13
C GLY A 479 9.21 1.38 -25.46
N ARG A 480 8.67 0.16 -25.57
CA ARG A 480 9.42 -1.03 -25.97
C ARG A 480 8.92 -1.59 -27.31
N LYS A 481 9.85 -2.04 -28.15
CA LYS A 481 9.52 -2.66 -29.45
C LYS A 481 9.18 -4.14 -29.32
N GLU A 482 9.63 -4.80 -28.25
CA GLU A 482 9.52 -6.24 -28.01
C GLU A 482 8.86 -6.55 -26.68
N LYS A 483 8.35 -7.77 -26.54
CA LYS A 483 7.82 -8.30 -25.29
C LYS A 483 8.91 -8.30 -24.22
N THR A 484 8.55 -8.00 -23.00
CA THR A 484 9.46 -8.13 -21.86
C THR A 484 9.49 -9.59 -21.43
N GLU A 485 10.67 -10.12 -21.18
CA GLU A 485 10.91 -11.38 -20.47
C GLU A 485 12.17 -11.22 -19.65
N ALA A 486 12.06 -11.32 -18.32
CA ALA A 486 13.17 -11.02 -17.42
C ALA A 486 13.10 -11.85 -16.14
N LEU A 487 14.25 -12.11 -15.56
CA LEU A 487 14.44 -12.64 -14.22
C LEU A 487 15.02 -11.55 -13.33
N TYR A 488 14.28 -11.13 -12.33
CA TYR A 488 14.80 -10.32 -11.23
C TYR A 488 15.11 -11.23 -10.05
N TRP A 489 16.25 -11.01 -9.40
CA TRP A 489 16.62 -11.74 -8.21
C TRP A 489 17.29 -10.84 -7.18
N MET A 490 17.18 -11.22 -5.91
CA MET A 490 17.77 -10.52 -4.78
C MET A 490 18.20 -11.52 -3.72
N PHE A 491 19.37 -11.29 -3.18
CA PHE A 491 19.90 -11.97 -1.99
C PHE A 491 20.26 -10.93 -0.96
N GLU A 492 19.83 -11.12 0.27
CA GLU A 492 20.10 -10.20 1.37
C GLU A 492 20.51 -11.00 2.61
N GLY A 493 21.60 -10.59 3.23
CA GLY A 493 22.05 -11.06 4.54
C GLY A 493 22.13 -9.88 5.49
N GLU A 494 21.49 -9.96 6.63
CA GLU A 494 21.48 -8.94 7.67
C GLU A 494 21.91 -9.58 8.99
N LYS A 495 22.86 -8.91 9.66
CA LYS A 495 23.25 -9.28 11.03
C LYS A 495 23.02 -8.10 11.93
N ARG A 496 22.24 -8.30 12.99
CA ARG A 496 22.01 -7.30 14.03
C ARG A 496 22.80 -7.62 15.28
N LEU A 497 23.67 -6.71 15.64
CA LEU A 497 24.34 -6.65 16.94
C LEU A 497 23.62 -5.59 17.77
N SER A 498 23.82 -5.59 19.10
CA SER A 498 23.08 -4.72 20.03
C SER A 498 23.10 -3.22 19.66
N ALA A 499 24.17 -2.73 19.03
CA ALA A 499 24.35 -1.32 18.68
C ALA A 499 24.67 -1.08 17.19
N LEU A 500 24.89 -2.14 16.40
CA LEU A 500 25.22 -2.06 14.98
C LEU A 500 24.37 -3.04 14.18
N SER A 501 23.83 -2.60 13.07
CA SER A 501 23.31 -3.49 12.04
C SER A 501 24.29 -3.53 10.86
N TRP A 502 24.53 -4.72 10.34
CA TRP A 502 25.28 -4.92 9.11
C TRP A 502 24.41 -5.64 8.11
N SER A 503 24.27 -5.06 6.93
CA SER A 503 23.50 -5.67 5.85
C SER A 503 24.32 -5.72 4.56
N CYS A 504 24.14 -6.80 3.81
CA CYS A 504 24.66 -6.95 2.47
C CYS A 504 23.55 -7.40 1.56
N ARG A 505 23.28 -6.65 0.51
CA ARG A 505 22.28 -6.96 -0.49
C ARG A 505 22.91 -7.03 -1.87
N ILE A 506 22.65 -8.12 -2.57
CA ILE A 506 23.02 -8.33 -3.97
C ILE A 506 21.74 -8.53 -4.75
N ARG A 507 21.55 -7.76 -5.82
CA ARG A 507 20.40 -7.86 -6.71
C ARG A 507 20.82 -7.76 -8.16
N GLY A 508 20.04 -8.35 -9.03
CA GLY A 508 20.28 -8.30 -10.46
C GLY A 508 19.02 -8.51 -11.27
N THR A 509 19.08 -8.09 -12.53
CA THR A 509 18.05 -8.34 -13.52
C THR A 509 18.72 -8.92 -14.75
N ALA A 510 18.28 -10.09 -15.18
CA ALA A 510 18.64 -10.69 -16.45
C ALA A 510 17.46 -10.51 -17.43
N ASP A 511 17.66 -9.67 -18.44
CA ASP A 511 16.65 -9.34 -19.45
C ASP A 511 16.96 -10.14 -20.74
N LYS A 512 15.98 -10.90 -21.24
CA LYS A 512 16.12 -11.64 -22.49
C LYS A 512 15.92 -10.66 -23.64
N ARG A 513 17.00 -10.20 -24.22
CA ARG A 513 16.94 -9.40 -25.46
C ARG A 513 16.75 -10.34 -26.63
N TYR A 514 15.58 -10.31 -27.25
CA TYR A 514 15.37 -10.99 -28.52
C TYR A 514 16.21 -10.28 -29.59
N ARG A 515 17.38 -10.84 -29.94
CA ARG A 515 18.07 -10.42 -31.16
C ARG A 515 17.25 -10.94 -32.33
N ARG A 516 16.76 -10.06 -33.21
CA ARG A 516 16.30 -10.47 -34.53
C ARG A 516 17.50 -11.08 -35.26
N SER A 517 17.42 -12.37 -35.57
CA SER A 517 18.26 -13.04 -36.57
C SER A 517 17.89 -12.52 -37.95
#